data_3fd9e800460f9e902ffcdf3840725cf1
#
_entry.id   3fd9e800460f9e902ffcdf3840725cf1
#
_cell.length_a   1.000
_cell.length_b   1.000
_cell.length_c   1.000
_cell.angle_alpha   90.00
_cell.angle_beta   90.00
_cell.angle_gamma   90.00
#
_symmetry.space_group_name_H-M   'P 1'
#
loop_
_entity.id
_entity.type
_entity.pdbx_description
1 polymer ?
#
loop_
_entity_poly.entity_id
_entity_poly.type
_entity_poly.pdbx_seq_one_letter_code
_entity_poly.pdbx_strand_id
1 'polypeptide(L)'
;GGVLFVDEAYSLARGGEKDFGKESIDTLVKNMEEHKDNLILILAGYKQEMCWFLETNPGLRSRFPIQVDFPDYTIAELQEIAELMLSQRQYCFNEEARLEMESLFLEILHKSREYSGNARLVRNIIEKSIRQQAMRLVEQDQVSRNDLLTITRNDILLASQN
;
A
#
# COMPACT_ATOMS: atom_id res chain seq x y z
N GLY A 1 -23.58 10.97 14.15
CA GLY A 1 -22.13 10.96 14.27
C GLY A 1 -21.49 9.88 13.43
N GLY A 2 -20.21 10.01 13.19
CA GLY A 2 -19.51 9.02 12.38
C GLY A 2 -18.04 9.36 12.14
N VAL A 3 -17.39 8.52 11.34
CA VAL A 3 -16.03 8.72 10.87
C VAL A 3 -16.07 8.98 9.37
N LEU A 4 -15.50 10.10 8.93
CA LEU A 4 -15.29 10.38 7.52
C LEU A 4 -13.78 10.22 7.22
N PHE A 5 -13.46 9.27 6.35
CA PHE A 5 -12.11 9.03 5.86
C PHE A 5 -11.98 9.58 4.43
N VAL A 6 -11.02 10.48 4.21
CA VAL A 6 -10.72 11.06 2.90
C VAL A 6 -9.32 10.65 2.50
N ASP A 7 -9.24 9.76 1.52
CA ASP A 7 -7.96 9.34 0.93
C ASP A 7 -7.49 10.35 -0.12
N GLU A 8 -6.16 10.51 -0.25
CA GLU A 8 -5.54 11.50 -1.14
C GLU A 8 -6.12 12.91 -1.00
N ALA A 9 -6.35 13.34 0.26
CA ALA A 9 -7.07 14.57 0.59
C ALA A 9 -6.46 15.83 -0.08
N TYR A 10 -5.17 15.83 -0.38
CA TYR A 10 -4.49 16.89 -1.12
C TYR A 10 -5.05 17.09 -2.54
N SER A 11 -5.74 16.10 -3.10
CA SER A 11 -6.41 16.24 -4.40
C SER A 11 -7.44 17.35 -4.41
N LEU A 12 -8.07 17.64 -3.26
CA LEU A 12 -9.02 18.74 -3.08
C LEU A 12 -8.39 20.13 -3.27
N ALA A 13 -7.07 20.26 -3.10
CA ALA A 13 -6.35 21.52 -3.25
C ALA A 13 -5.63 21.66 -4.60
N ARG A 14 -5.64 20.63 -5.46
CA ARG A 14 -4.95 20.64 -6.76
C ARG A 14 -5.75 21.30 -7.90
N GLY A 15 -7.01 21.63 -7.66
CA GLY A 15 -7.89 22.22 -8.67
C GLY A 15 -7.56 23.67 -9.02
N GLY A 16 -7.91 24.08 -10.24
CA GLY A 16 -7.78 25.48 -10.71
C GLY A 16 -8.96 26.34 -10.24
N GLU A 17 -8.98 27.62 -10.67
CA GLU A 17 -10.01 28.65 -10.29
C GLU A 17 -11.48 28.21 -10.53
N LYS A 18 -11.73 27.17 -11.30
CA LYS A 18 -13.07 26.63 -11.58
C LYS A 18 -13.38 25.32 -10.83
N ASP A 19 -12.51 24.92 -9.89
CA ASP A 19 -12.66 23.67 -9.17
C ASP A 19 -13.37 23.91 -7.84
N PHE A 20 -14.30 23.03 -7.50
CA PHE A 20 -15.05 23.01 -6.24
C PHE A 20 -14.21 22.55 -5.04
N GLY A 21 -12.91 22.26 -5.24
CA GLY A 21 -12.03 21.76 -4.19
C GLY A 21 -11.91 22.72 -3.00
N LYS A 22 -11.74 24.01 -3.27
CA LYS A 22 -11.67 25.04 -2.21
C LYS A 22 -12.99 25.13 -1.42
N GLU A 23 -14.11 25.11 -2.11
CA GLU A 23 -15.45 25.12 -1.49
C GLU A 23 -15.68 23.84 -0.66
N SER A 24 -15.18 22.70 -1.14
CA SER A 24 -15.23 21.44 -0.41
C SER A 24 -14.39 21.48 0.86
N ILE A 25 -13.19 22.06 0.83
CA ILE A 25 -12.33 22.24 1.99
C ILE A 25 -13.00 23.16 3.02
N ASP A 26 -13.55 24.29 2.58
CA ASP A 26 -14.24 25.23 3.47
C ASP A 26 -15.48 24.58 4.11
N THR A 27 -16.20 23.75 3.35
CA THR A 27 -17.34 22.97 3.84
C THR A 27 -16.91 21.94 4.88
N LEU A 28 -15.80 21.21 4.65
CA LEU A 28 -15.24 20.26 5.60
C LEU A 28 -14.85 20.96 6.91
N VAL A 29 -14.13 22.07 6.81
CA VAL A 29 -13.70 22.87 7.97
C VAL A 29 -14.90 23.33 8.78
N LYS A 30 -15.93 23.83 8.13
CA LYS A 30 -17.17 24.27 8.78
C LYS A 30 -17.87 23.11 9.51
N ASN A 31 -18.06 21.97 8.83
CA ASN A 31 -18.71 20.81 9.44
C ASN A 31 -17.92 20.22 10.62
N MET A 32 -16.58 20.28 10.58
CA MET A 32 -15.76 19.89 11.74
C MET A 32 -16.07 20.74 12.98
N GLU A 33 -16.29 22.03 12.81
CA GLU A 33 -16.62 22.92 13.94
C GLU A 33 -18.04 22.69 14.45
N GLU A 34 -19.02 22.57 13.55
CA GLU A 34 -20.42 22.39 13.87
C GLU A 34 -20.71 21.01 14.51
N HIS A 35 -19.93 19.99 14.17
CA HIS A 35 -20.14 18.60 14.58
C HIS A 35 -18.99 18.00 15.38
N LYS A 36 -18.17 18.84 16.03
CA LYS A 36 -16.96 18.43 16.77
C LYS A 36 -17.16 17.31 17.79
N ASP A 37 -18.38 17.18 18.33
CA ASP A 37 -18.68 16.21 19.39
C ASP A 37 -19.06 14.81 18.82
N ASN A 38 -19.34 14.72 17.52
CA ASN A 38 -19.85 13.48 16.95
C ASN A 38 -19.31 13.15 15.54
N LEU A 39 -18.35 13.94 15.01
CA LEU A 39 -17.67 13.69 13.73
C LEU A 39 -16.17 13.53 13.96
N ILE A 40 -15.63 12.41 13.49
CA ILE A 40 -14.19 12.19 13.36
C ILE A 40 -13.84 12.30 11.89
N LEU A 41 -12.88 13.18 11.56
CA LEU A 41 -12.38 13.33 10.21
C LEU A 41 -10.93 12.83 10.14
N ILE A 42 -10.66 11.91 9.22
CA ILE A 42 -9.34 11.35 8.96
C ILE A 42 -8.98 11.72 7.52
N LEU A 43 -7.89 12.46 7.36
CA LEU A 43 -7.31 12.80 6.06
C LEU A 43 -6.06 11.96 5.85
N ALA A 44 -5.97 11.26 4.74
CA ALA A 44 -4.83 10.46 4.36
C ALA A 44 -4.21 10.95 3.05
N GLY A 45 -2.91 10.69 2.88
CA GLY A 45 -2.18 11.03 1.66
C GLY A 45 -0.67 10.95 1.85
N TYR A 46 0.08 11.19 0.79
CA TYR A 46 1.54 11.24 0.84
C TYR A 46 2.03 12.39 1.70
N LYS A 47 3.05 12.15 2.51
CA LYS A 47 3.55 13.09 3.53
C LYS A 47 3.83 14.50 2.99
N GLN A 48 4.57 14.59 1.89
CA GLN A 48 4.93 15.89 1.29
C GLN A 48 3.70 16.64 0.78
N GLU A 49 2.80 15.93 0.09
CA GLU A 49 1.55 16.46 -0.44
C GLU A 49 0.60 16.92 0.67
N MET A 50 0.53 16.14 1.75
CA MET A 50 -0.29 16.50 2.92
C MET A 50 0.28 17.71 3.65
N CYS A 51 1.60 17.85 3.79
CA CYS A 51 2.21 19.06 4.34
C CYS A 51 1.83 20.30 3.52
N TRP A 52 1.99 20.24 2.20
CA TRP A 52 1.57 21.30 1.30
C TRP A 52 0.07 21.61 1.41
N PHE A 53 -0.78 20.56 1.43
CA PHE A 53 -2.23 20.68 1.57
C PHE A 53 -2.63 21.43 2.84
N LEU A 54 -2.03 21.10 3.98
CA LEU A 54 -2.30 21.76 5.26
C LEU A 54 -1.84 23.24 5.28
N GLU A 55 -0.89 23.61 4.43
CA GLU A 55 -0.40 25.00 4.30
C GLU A 55 -1.30 25.85 3.38
N THR A 56 -2.04 25.24 2.45
CA THR A 56 -2.90 25.98 1.52
C THR A 56 -4.08 26.67 2.23
N ASN A 57 -4.47 26.18 3.41
CA ASN A 57 -5.52 26.79 4.21
C ASN A 57 -5.08 26.89 5.69
N PRO A 58 -4.86 28.11 6.22
CA PRO A 58 -4.40 28.30 7.61
C PRO A 58 -5.33 27.66 8.66
N GLY A 59 -6.62 27.51 8.33
CA GLY A 59 -7.59 26.87 9.20
C GLY A 59 -7.43 25.35 9.31
N LEU A 60 -6.87 24.67 8.31
CA LEU A 60 -6.68 23.21 8.33
C LEU A 60 -5.66 22.81 9.38
N ARG A 61 -4.48 23.44 9.40
CA ARG A 61 -3.40 23.05 10.29
C ARG A 61 -3.79 23.09 11.77
N SER A 62 -4.57 24.09 12.17
CA SER A 62 -5.01 24.23 13.56
C SER A 62 -6.07 23.20 13.96
N ARG A 63 -6.80 22.64 13.00
CA ARG A 63 -7.89 21.70 13.22
C ARG A 63 -7.45 20.23 13.12
N PHE A 64 -6.27 19.97 12.54
CA PHE A 64 -5.67 18.64 12.46
C PHE A 64 -4.39 18.57 13.32
N PRO A 65 -4.51 18.61 14.66
CA PRO A 65 -3.36 18.60 15.55
C PRO A 65 -2.68 17.22 15.64
N ILE A 66 -3.41 16.15 15.31
CA ILE A 66 -2.90 14.78 15.37
C ILE A 66 -2.42 14.39 13.99
N GLN A 67 -1.13 14.06 13.88
CA GLN A 67 -0.51 13.55 12.67
C GLN A 67 0.07 12.18 12.98
N VAL A 68 -0.29 11.19 12.18
CA VAL A 68 0.23 9.82 12.28
C VAL A 68 1.05 9.55 11.03
N ASP A 69 2.33 9.29 11.21
CA ASP A 69 3.26 8.95 10.13
C ASP A 69 3.36 7.43 10.00
N PHE A 70 3.26 6.92 8.78
CA PHE A 70 3.44 5.52 8.44
C PHE A 70 4.75 5.41 7.64
N PRO A 71 5.87 5.07 8.30
CA PRO A 71 7.14 4.91 7.61
C PRO A 71 7.09 3.73 6.64
N ASP A 72 8.01 3.76 5.67
CA ASP A 72 8.19 2.62 4.78
C ASP A 72 8.66 1.39 5.57
N TYR A 73 8.22 0.22 5.13
CA TYR A 73 8.63 -1.05 5.73
C TYR A 73 10.08 -1.37 5.42
N THR A 74 10.76 -1.97 6.37
CA THR A 74 12.07 -2.59 6.18
C THR A 74 11.96 -3.86 5.34
N ILE A 75 13.08 -4.34 4.80
CA ILE A 75 13.11 -5.60 4.03
C ILE A 75 12.57 -6.78 4.87
N ALA A 76 12.95 -6.84 6.14
CA ALA A 76 12.46 -7.88 7.05
C ALA A 76 10.93 -7.82 7.21
N GLU A 77 10.37 -6.63 7.39
CA GLU A 77 8.92 -6.45 7.50
C GLU A 77 8.20 -6.77 6.18
N LEU A 78 8.78 -6.40 5.02
CA LEU A 78 8.23 -6.78 3.71
C LEU A 78 8.22 -8.31 3.53
N GLN A 79 9.25 -9.00 4.02
CA GLN A 79 9.32 -10.46 4.01
C GLN A 79 8.24 -11.08 4.89
N GLU A 80 8.05 -10.57 6.10
CA GLU A 80 6.99 -11.02 7.02
C GLU A 80 5.59 -10.78 6.41
N ILE A 81 5.38 -9.64 5.75
CA ILE A 81 4.12 -9.34 5.03
C ILE A 81 3.90 -10.36 3.90
N ALA A 82 4.93 -10.70 3.13
CA ALA A 82 4.83 -11.70 2.07
C ALA A 82 4.42 -13.07 2.61
N GLU A 83 5.09 -13.53 3.68
CA GLU A 83 4.78 -14.79 4.35
C GLU A 83 3.35 -14.80 4.93
N LEU A 84 2.93 -13.69 5.54
CA LEU A 84 1.57 -13.55 6.05
C LEU A 84 0.52 -13.64 4.93
N MET A 85 0.75 -12.96 3.81
CA MET A 85 -0.16 -12.98 2.65
C MET A 85 -0.27 -14.37 2.03
N LEU A 86 0.82 -15.14 1.99
CA LEU A 86 0.83 -16.52 1.52
C LEU A 86 0.10 -17.44 2.50
N SER A 87 0.41 -17.36 3.79
CA SER A 87 -0.17 -18.22 4.82
C SER A 87 -1.70 -18.07 4.92
N GLN A 88 -2.21 -16.84 4.77
CA GLN A 88 -3.67 -16.60 4.73
C GLN A 88 -4.35 -17.28 3.54
N ARG A 89 -3.61 -17.58 2.48
CA ARG A 89 -4.07 -18.30 1.29
C ARG A 89 -3.63 -19.77 1.27
N GLN A 90 -3.07 -20.28 2.38
CA GLN A 90 -2.54 -21.63 2.55
C GLN A 90 -1.32 -21.95 1.65
N TYR A 91 -0.59 -20.93 1.19
CA TYR A 91 0.68 -21.10 0.48
C TYR A 91 1.86 -20.89 1.42
N CYS A 92 3.02 -21.40 1.01
CA CYS A 92 4.31 -21.13 1.66
C CYS A 92 5.42 -20.99 0.61
N PHE A 93 6.49 -20.30 0.99
CA PHE A 93 7.72 -20.31 0.22
C PHE A 93 8.52 -21.59 0.50
N ASN A 94 9.24 -22.12 -0.51
CA ASN A 94 10.41 -22.92 -0.21
C ASN A 94 11.61 -22.02 0.15
N GLU A 95 12.72 -22.60 0.63
CA GLU A 95 13.86 -21.83 1.10
C GLU A 95 14.49 -20.95 0.00
N GLU A 96 14.60 -21.48 -1.22
CA GLU A 96 15.14 -20.73 -2.36
C GLU A 96 14.25 -19.55 -2.76
N ALA A 97 12.93 -19.72 -2.68
CA ALA A 97 11.97 -18.65 -2.95
C ALA A 97 12.04 -17.53 -1.91
N ARG A 98 12.27 -17.89 -0.65
CA ARG A 98 12.45 -16.91 0.43
C ARG A 98 13.66 -16.02 0.18
N LEU A 99 14.80 -16.62 -0.19
CA LEU A 99 16.02 -15.89 -0.51
C LEU A 99 15.88 -15.03 -1.78
N GLU A 100 15.18 -15.54 -2.79
CA GLU A 100 14.91 -14.77 -4.02
C GLU A 100 14.03 -13.57 -3.74
N MET A 101 13.01 -13.71 -2.89
CA MET A 101 12.12 -12.61 -2.51
C MET A 101 12.88 -11.51 -1.77
N GLU A 102 13.78 -11.87 -0.85
CA GLU A 102 14.66 -10.92 -0.15
C GLU A 102 15.57 -10.18 -1.13
N SER A 103 16.19 -10.90 -2.07
CA SER A 103 17.05 -10.32 -3.11
C SER A 103 16.27 -9.34 -3.99
N LEU A 104 15.04 -9.67 -4.35
CA LEU A 104 14.16 -8.82 -5.15
C LEU A 104 13.81 -7.53 -4.41
N PHE A 105 13.51 -7.60 -3.11
CA PHE A 105 13.26 -6.40 -2.31
C PHE A 105 14.49 -5.50 -2.22
N LEU A 106 15.69 -6.08 -2.04
CA LEU A 106 16.95 -5.34 -2.06
C LEU A 106 17.13 -4.59 -3.39
N GLU A 107 16.91 -5.27 -4.51
CA GLU A 107 17.07 -4.69 -5.84
C GLU A 107 16.08 -3.53 -6.07
N ILE A 108 14.81 -3.71 -5.70
CA ILE A 108 13.77 -2.70 -5.87
C ILE A 108 14.07 -1.46 -5.02
N LEU A 109 14.47 -1.63 -3.75
CA LEU A 109 14.82 -0.52 -2.87
C LEU A 109 16.08 0.24 -3.33
N HIS A 110 17.03 -0.45 -3.97
CA HIS A 110 18.20 0.21 -4.56
C HIS A 110 17.89 1.00 -5.84
N LYS A 111 16.99 0.49 -6.69
CA LYS A 111 16.68 1.12 -7.98
C LYS A 111 15.80 2.35 -7.88
N SER A 112 14.95 2.44 -6.88
CA SER A 112 14.01 3.55 -6.79
C SER A 112 13.76 4.00 -5.36
N ARG A 113 14.31 5.17 -5.02
CA ARG A 113 13.93 5.92 -3.80
C ARG A 113 12.45 6.36 -3.82
N GLU A 114 11.75 6.27 -4.95
CA GLU A 114 10.37 6.70 -5.15
C GLU A 114 9.34 5.57 -5.14
N TYR A 115 9.77 4.29 -5.09
CA TYR A 115 8.83 3.18 -5.06
C TYR A 115 8.36 2.87 -3.63
N SER A 116 7.52 3.75 -3.12
CA SER A 116 6.77 3.52 -1.88
C SER A 116 5.62 2.52 -2.08
N GLY A 117 5.86 1.46 -2.85
CA GLY A 117 4.86 0.41 -3.09
C GLY A 117 4.56 -0.43 -1.85
N ASN A 118 5.54 -0.52 -0.92
CA ASN A 118 5.39 -1.19 0.38
C ASN A 118 4.56 -2.49 0.28
N ALA A 119 3.55 -2.67 1.12
CA ALA A 119 2.68 -3.85 1.13
C ALA A 119 1.90 -4.06 -0.20
N ARG A 120 1.63 -3.00 -0.98
CA ARG A 120 1.00 -3.11 -2.30
C ARG A 120 1.94 -3.79 -3.31
N LEU A 121 3.21 -3.44 -3.28
CA LEU A 121 4.25 -4.10 -4.07
C LEU A 121 4.34 -5.59 -3.74
N VAL A 122 4.43 -5.92 -2.44
CA VAL A 122 4.46 -7.31 -1.97
C VAL A 122 3.24 -8.07 -2.48
N ARG A 123 2.04 -7.51 -2.34
CA ARG A 123 0.79 -8.12 -2.83
C ARG A 123 0.86 -8.43 -4.32
N ASN A 124 1.31 -7.48 -5.13
CA ASN A 124 1.40 -7.65 -6.58
C ASN A 124 2.36 -8.79 -6.95
N ILE A 125 3.52 -8.88 -6.28
CA ILE A 125 4.49 -9.95 -6.51
C ILE A 125 3.89 -11.30 -6.11
N ILE A 126 3.27 -11.40 -4.93
CA ILE A 126 2.64 -12.64 -4.45
C ILE A 126 1.53 -13.10 -5.40
N GLU A 127 0.66 -12.21 -5.84
CA GLU A 127 -0.42 -12.57 -6.78
C GLU A 127 0.12 -13.05 -8.13
N LYS A 128 1.17 -12.43 -8.64
CA LYS A 128 1.85 -12.88 -9.86
C LYS A 128 2.54 -14.23 -9.63
N SER A 129 3.23 -14.44 -8.51
CA SER A 129 3.91 -15.69 -8.19
C SER A 129 2.94 -16.87 -8.08
N ILE A 130 1.76 -16.66 -7.48
CA ILE A 130 0.70 -17.69 -7.44
C ILE A 130 0.21 -18.04 -8.85
N ARG A 131 0.09 -17.06 -9.74
CA ARG A 131 -0.28 -17.32 -11.15
C ARG A 131 0.82 -18.13 -11.87
N GLN A 132 2.09 -17.81 -11.66
CA GLN A 132 3.20 -18.55 -12.26
C GLN A 132 3.28 -19.98 -11.73
N GLN A 133 3.06 -20.19 -10.43
CA GLN A 133 2.93 -21.52 -9.85
C GLN A 133 1.79 -22.31 -10.54
N ALA A 134 0.62 -21.73 -10.69
CA ALA A 134 -0.50 -22.39 -11.33
C ALA A 134 -0.17 -22.79 -12.78
N MET A 135 0.49 -21.91 -13.55
CA MET A 135 0.95 -22.21 -14.92
C MET A 135 1.95 -23.36 -14.93
N ARG A 136 2.94 -23.34 -14.04
CA ARG A 136 3.94 -24.40 -13.91
C ARG A 136 3.31 -25.76 -13.60
N LEU A 137 2.29 -25.78 -12.72
CA LEU A 137 1.64 -27.03 -12.30
C LEU A 137 0.77 -27.64 -13.40
N VAL A 138 0.17 -26.82 -14.26
CA VAL A 138 -0.63 -27.32 -15.40
C VAL A 138 0.23 -28.11 -16.41
N GLU A 139 1.54 -27.81 -16.49
CA GLU A 139 2.47 -28.47 -17.40
C GLU A 139 3.05 -29.79 -16.82
N GLN A 140 2.69 -30.14 -15.56
CA GLN A 140 3.20 -31.33 -14.88
C GLN A 140 2.19 -32.49 -14.96
N ASP A 141 2.67 -33.66 -15.32
CA ASP A 141 1.83 -34.89 -15.39
C ASP A 141 1.41 -35.38 -14.00
N GLN A 142 2.20 -35.09 -12.97
CA GLN A 142 1.91 -35.48 -11.57
C GLN A 142 2.18 -34.29 -10.65
N VAL A 143 1.19 -33.93 -9.88
CA VAL A 143 1.26 -32.82 -8.92
C VAL A 143 1.01 -33.35 -7.52
N SER A 144 1.95 -33.17 -6.61
CA SER A 144 1.78 -33.50 -5.20
C SER A 144 1.02 -32.39 -4.46
N ARG A 145 0.48 -32.75 -3.28
CA ARG A 145 -0.14 -31.75 -2.40
C ARG A 145 0.85 -30.64 -2.01
N ASN A 146 2.10 -30.98 -1.83
CA ASN A 146 3.13 -30.00 -1.48
C ASN A 146 3.38 -29.01 -2.62
N ASP A 147 3.38 -29.47 -3.86
CA ASP A 147 3.55 -28.62 -5.04
C ASP A 147 2.42 -27.58 -5.16
N LEU A 148 1.19 -27.98 -4.80
CA LEU A 148 0.01 -27.10 -4.79
C LEU A 148 0.11 -25.96 -3.77
N LEU A 149 0.89 -26.12 -2.71
CA LEU A 149 0.99 -25.16 -1.61
C LEU A 149 2.29 -24.36 -1.65
N THR A 150 3.28 -24.77 -2.46
CA THR A 150 4.62 -24.22 -2.43
C THR A 150 4.88 -23.28 -3.61
N ILE A 151 5.27 -22.05 -3.28
CA ILE A 151 5.83 -21.09 -4.22
C ILE A 151 7.34 -21.33 -4.31
N THR A 152 7.84 -21.52 -5.51
CA THR A 152 9.25 -21.78 -5.80
C THR A 152 9.98 -20.52 -6.24
N ARG A 153 11.31 -20.56 -6.23
CA ARG A 153 12.16 -19.50 -6.74
C ARG A 153 11.79 -19.08 -8.16
N ASN A 154 11.53 -20.04 -9.05
CA ASN A 154 11.19 -19.76 -10.44
C ASN A 154 9.88 -19.00 -10.60
N ASP A 155 8.89 -19.29 -9.74
CA ASP A 155 7.61 -18.59 -9.73
C ASP A 155 7.78 -17.10 -9.41
N ILE A 156 8.73 -16.75 -8.50
CA ILE A 156 9.06 -15.35 -8.15
C ILE A 156 9.83 -14.67 -9.28
N LEU A 157 10.84 -15.32 -9.85
CA LEU A 157 11.62 -14.78 -10.96
C LEU A 157 10.74 -14.40 -12.15
N LEU A 158 9.82 -15.27 -12.56
CA LEU A 158 8.89 -15.00 -13.64
C LEU A 158 7.86 -13.90 -13.27
N ALA A 159 7.48 -13.82 -12.00
CA ALA A 159 6.58 -12.77 -11.51
C ALA A 159 7.21 -11.37 -11.53
N SER A 160 8.54 -11.28 -11.37
CA SER A 160 9.28 -10.01 -11.33
C SER A 160 9.59 -9.43 -12.71
N GLN A 161 9.59 -10.26 -13.77
CA GLN A 161 9.93 -9.87 -15.15
C GLN A 161 8.76 -9.23 -15.91
N ASN A 162 7.54 -9.34 -15.42
CA ASN A 162 6.29 -8.83 -16.00
C ASN A 162 5.66 -7.75 -15.11
#